data_a79bb456cb2fcf49f6960454ffc97a4e
#
_entry.id   a79bb456cb2fcf49f6960454ffc97a4e
#
_cell.length_a   1.000
_cell.length_b   1.000
_cell.length_c   1.000
_cell.angle_alpha   90.00
_cell.angle_beta   90.00
_cell.angle_gamma   90.00
#
_symmetry.space_group_name_H-M   'P 1'
#
loop_
_entity.id
_entity.type
_entity.pdbx_description
1 polymer ?
#
loop_
_entity_poly.entity_id
_entity_poly.type
_entity_poly.pdbx_seq_one_letter_code
_entity_poly.pdbx_strand_id
1 'polypeptide(L)'
;MSIIFSDNFPGDGLIDKSKWKFNVWTPPNGEGSFYGRTQQAQGLPYASGGVMRLLLSGYNPTDPNHLTFSGSEAISIRLFDLKNGPIAFEAQVRYAQSQRGIIGGFFTFAGPKDTHDEIDFEAMSNNFSQMQTNIYCNEPLDNGHPISYPLTSPLDQFHTYRIEWRSNEVRWLIDGKTVRTETARVPTKPMALHFNIWAPPADWPSGDDSLKPNSVVGEN
;
A
#
# COMPACT_ATOMS: atom_id res chain seq x y z
N MET A 1 -21.27 9.13 -9.49
CA MET A 1 -20.67 9.46 -8.17
C MET A 1 -19.97 10.81 -8.28
N SER A 2 -20.13 11.68 -7.27
CA SER A 2 -19.34 12.92 -7.18
C SER A 2 -17.95 12.62 -6.61
N ILE A 3 -16.94 13.37 -7.06
CA ILE A 3 -15.58 13.31 -6.49
C ILE A 3 -15.64 13.98 -5.12
N ILE A 4 -15.29 13.25 -4.06
CA ILE A 4 -15.28 13.74 -2.67
C ILE A 4 -13.88 13.92 -2.10
N PHE A 5 -12.87 13.38 -2.79
CA PHE A 5 -11.44 13.49 -2.49
C PHE A 5 -10.66 13.28 -3.78
N SER A 6 -9.67 14.08 -4.05
CA SER A 6 -8.75 13.89 -5.19
C SER A 6 -7.40 14.53 -4.90
N ASP A 7 -6.37 13.94 -5.45
CA ASP A 7 -5.04 14.54 -5.53
C ASP A 7 -4.37 14.17 -6.84
N ASN A 8 -3.94 15.16 -7.58
CA ASN A 8 -3.16 15.02 -8.81
C ASN A 8 -1.69 15.30 -8.56
N PHE A 9 -1.29 15.41 -7.28
CA PHE A 9 0.08 15.63 -6.83
C PHE A 9 0.77 16.80 -7.56
N PRO A 10 0.17 18.00 -7.56
CA PRO A 10 0.70 19.15 -8.29
C PRO A 10 2.00 19.64 -7.64
N GLY A 11 2.94 20.09 -8.47
CA GLY A 11 4.22 20.63 -8.03
C GLY A 11 5.29 19.58 -7.75
N ASP A 12 6.41 20.05 -7.19
CA ASP A 12 7.53 19.23 -6.75
C ASP A 12 7.78 19.44 -5.26
N GLY A 13 8.01 18.35 -4.52
CA GLY A 13 8.24 18.38 -3.07
C GLY A 13 7.32 17.45 -2.30
N LEU A 14 7.16 17.70 -0.99
CA LEU A 14 6.28 16.87 -0.16
C LEU A 14 4.83 16.96 -0.63
N ILE A 15 4.12 15.84 -0.60
CA ILE A 15 2.68 15.81 -0.88
C ILE A 15 1.90 16.64 0.15
N ASP A 16 0.68 17.03 -0.20
CA ASP A 16 -0.15 17.95 0.57
C ASP A 16 -0.49 17.43 1.98
N LYS A 17 0.11 18.04 3.00
CA LYS A 17 -0.08 17.69 4.41
C LYS A 17 -1.50 17.96 4.94
N SER A 18 -2.33 18.70 4.21
CA SER A 18 -3.74 18.87 4.56
C SER A 18 -4.61 17.68 4.14
N LYS A 19 -4.11 16.85 3.20
CA LYS A 19 -4.78 15.65 2.69
C LYS A 19 -4.17 14.37 3.23
N TRP A 20 -2.85 14.36 3.47
CA TRP A 20 -2.07 13.18 3.75
C TRP A 20 -1.29 13.29 5.06
N LYS A 21 -1.21 12.19 5.77
CA LYS A 21 -0.32 11.95 6.91
C LYS A 21 0.44 10.65 6.69
N PHE A 22 1.41 10.35 7.56
CA PHE A 22 2.11 9.06 7.61
C PHE A 22 2.14 8.56 9.05
N ASN A 23 2.33 7.26 9.23
CA ASN A 23 2.67 6.68 10.52
C ASN A 23 4.16 6.36 10.55
N VAL A 24 4.76 6.53 11.73
CA VAL A 24 6.10 6.01 11.98
C VAL A 24 5.93 4.59 12.50
N TRP A 25 6.30 3.62 11.69
CA TRP A 25 6.32 2.23 12.12
C TRP A 25 7.66 1.95 12.81
N THR A 26 7.79 2.43 14.02
CA THR A 26 8.84 2.01 14.94
C THR A 26 8.24 0.99 15.87
N PRO A 27 8.69 -0.26 15.86
CA PRO A 27 8.22 -1.22 16.83
C PRO A 27 8.60 -0.77 18.23
N PRO A 28 7.74 -0.99 19.19
CA PRO A 28 8.18 -1.00 20.58
C PRO A 28 9.32 -2.04 20.69
N ASN A 29 10.44 -1.66 21.29
CA ASN A 29 11.61 -2.52 21.56
C ASN A 29 12.69 -2.63 20.48
N GLY A 30 12.72 -1.75 19.47
CA GLY A 30 13.77 -1.78 18.44
C GLY A 30 13.73 -3.01 17.51
N GLU A 31 12.71 -3.81 17.62
CA GLU A 31 12.40 -4.83 16.63
C GLU A 31 11.85 -4.12 15.41
N GLY A 32 12.55 -4.22 14.31
CA GLY A 32 12.24 -3.51 13.10
C GLY A 32 10.77 -3.66 12.72
N SER A 33 10.07 -2.59 12.62
CA SER A 33 9.01 -2.24 11.73
C SER A 33 8.05 -3.31 11.22
N PHE A 34 7.35 -2.98 10.19
CA PHE A 34 6.41 -3.86 9.49
C PHE A 34 7.08 -5.20 9.18
N TYR A 35 6.66 -6.25 9.89
CA TYR A 35 7.21 -7.60 9.86
C TYR A 35 8.73 -7.70 10.00
N GLY A 36 9.35 -6.83 10.81
CA GLY A 36 10.75 -6.94 11.17
C GLY A 36 11.76 -6.45 10.14
N ARG A 37 11.36 -5.96 8.96
CA ARG A 37 12.29 -5.67 7.88
C ARG A 37 12.22 -4.25 7.29
N THR A 38 11.12 -3.52 7.46
CA THR A 38 10.96 -2.17 6.94
C THR A 38 10.48 -1.20 8.00
N GLN A 39 11.08 -0.03 8.12
CA GLN A 39 10.60 1.07 8.95
C GLN A 39 10.02 2.17 8.07
N GLN A 40 8.88 2.72 8.47
CA GLN A 40 8.27 3.90 7.83
C GLN A 40 8.83 5.16 8.51
N ALA A 41 10.09 5.47 8.26
CA ALA A 41 10.82 6.49 8.99
C ALA A 41 11.04 7.79 8.20
N GLN A 42 10.74 7.81 6.91
CA GLN A 42 11.09 8.96 6.04
C GLN A 42 10.02 10.06 5.99
N GLY A 43 8.87 9.88 6.64
CA GLY A 43 7.78 10.84 6.57
C GLY A 43 6.95 10.69 5.29
N LEU A 44 6.29 11.78 4.89
CA LEU A 44 5.42 11.77 3.71
C LEU A 44 6.21 11.56 2.43
N PRO A 45 5.64 10.79 1.47
CA PRO A 45 6.14 10.73 0.11
C PRO A 45 6.23 12.13 -0.53
N TYR A 46 6.93 12.22 -1.66
CA TYR A 46 7.01 13.47 -2.39
C TYR A 46 6.35 13.36 -3.77
N ALA A 47 5.92 14.52 -4.29
CA ALA A 47 5.41 14.66 -5.63
C ALA A 47 6.51 15.13 -6.58
N SER A 48 6.50 14.64 -7.80
CA SER A 48 7.33 15.16 -8.89
C SER A 48 6.67 14.84 -10.22
N GLY A 49 6.50 15.83 -11.07
CA GLY A 49 5.91 15.68 -12.40
C GLY A 49 4.46 15.18 -12.36
N GLY A 50 3.66 15.59 -11.38
CA GLY A 50 2.26 15.19 -11.24
C GLY A 50 2.04 13.77 -10.72
N VAL A 51 3.07 13.16 -10.11
CA VAL A 51 3.05 11.79 -9.60
C VAL A 51 3.55 11.77 -8.16
N MET A 52 2.82 11.08 -7.27
CA MET A 52 3.34 10.74 -5.95
C MET A 52 4.35 9.61 -6.09
N ARG A 53 5.50 9.76 -5.44
CA ARG A 53 6.58 8.79 -5.42
C ARG A 53 6.76 8.23 -4.03
N LEU A 54 6.51 6.94 -3.89
CA LEU A 54 6.83 6.16 -2.71
C LEU A 54 8.24 5.56 -2.91
N LEU A 55 9.08 5.70 -1.90
CA LEU A 55 10.45 5.21 -1.94
C LEU A 55 10.66 4.12 -0.89
N LEU A 56 11.34 3.08 -1.30
CA LEU A 56 11.97 2.11 -0.43
C LEU A 56 13.48 2.25 -0.58
N SER A 57 14.18 2.48 0.52
CA SER A 57 15.63 2.63 0.55
C SER A 57 16.27 1.51 1.36
N GLY A 58 17.36 0.94 0.87
CA GLY A 58 18.21 0.04 1.64
C GLY A 58 18.88 0.74 2.82
N TYR A 59 19.16 2.04 2.69
CA TYR A 59 19.69 2.84 3.79
C TYR A 59 18.55 3.36 4.68
N ASN A 60 18.61 3.02 5.96
CA ASN A 60 17.69 3.54 6.98
C ASN A 60 18.46 4.39 8.00
N PRO A 61 18.31 5.73 7.96
CA PRO A 61 19.04 6.63 8.88
C PRO A 61 18.65 6.49 10.34
N THR A 62 17.54 5.83 10.65
CA THR A 62 17.06 5.61 12.02
C THR A 62 17.46 4.26 12.59
N ASP A 63 18.08 3.40 11.79
CA ASP A 63 18.57 2.09 12.19
C ASP A 63 20.12 2.06 12.17
N PRO A 64 20.78 2.24 13.32
CA PRO A 64 22.23 2.27 13.40
C PRO A 64 22.90 0.92 13.10
N ASN A 65 22.14 -0.16 13.11
CA ASN A 65 22.63 -1.51 12.84
C ASN A 65 22.46 -1.92 11.36
N HIS A 66 21.79 -1.10 10.56
CA HIS A 66 21.54 -1.33 9.14
C HIS A 66 20.85 -2.68 8.83
N LEU A 67 19.90 -3.07 9.68
CA LEU A 67 19.15 -4.32 9.57
C LEU A 67 17.81 -4.16 8.87
N THR A 68 17.34 -2.91 8.71
CA THR A 68 16.02 -2.59 8.17
C THR A 68 16.09 -1.62 7.01
N PHE A 69 15.12 -1.77 6.09
CA PHE A 69 14.87 -0.80 5.03
C PHE A 69 14.16 0.44 5.58
N SER A 70 14.26 1.54 4.84
CA SER A 70 13.42 2.70 5.05
C SER A 70 12.34 2.77 3.97
N GLY A 71 11.09 2.57 4.35
CA GLY A 71 9.93 2.65 3.47
C GLY A 71 9.21 3.98 3.58
N SER A 72 8.18 4.17 2.76
CA SER A 72 7.30 5.34 2.81
C SER A 72 5.82 4.96 2.74
N GLU A 73 4.98 5.80 3.35
CA GLU A 73 3.54 5.63 3.39
C GLU A 73 2.84 6.98 3.27
N ALA A 74 1.71 7.00 2.57
CA ALA A 74 0.75 8.10 2.58
C ALA A 74 -0.59 7.58 3.06
N ILE A 75 -1.17 8.23 4.08
CA ILE A 75 -2.47 7.89 4.66
C ILE A 75 -3.37 9.11 4.53
N SER A 76 -4.57 8.95 3.98
CA SER A 76 -5.52 10.06 3.93
C SER A 76 -5.90 10.52 5.34
N ILE A 77 -5.92 11.84 5.55
CA ILE A 77 -6.46 12.41 6.80
C ILE A 77 -7.97 12.16 6.88
N ARG A 78 -8.63 12.22 5.72
CA ARG A 78 -10.04 11.93 5.60
C ARG A 78 -10.30 10.44 5.83
N LEU A 79 -11.29 10.13 6.67
CA LEU A 79 -11.91 8.81 6.75
C LEU A 79 -13.08 8.74 5.77
N PHE A 80 -13.26 7.60 5.15
CA PHE A 80 -14.32 7.29 4.22
C PHE A 80 -15.30 6.33 4.89
N ASP A 81 -16.61 6.62 4.80
CA ASP A 81 -17.66 5.90 5.51
C ASP A 81 -18.87 5.69 4.58
N LEU A 82 -19.39 4.49 4.52
CA LEU A 82 -20.58 4.12 3.73
C LEU A 82 -21.89 4.79 4.16
N LYS A 83 -21.91 5.48 5.31
CA LYS A 83 -23.10 6.24 5.75
C LYS A 83 -23.63 7.22 4.72
N ASN A 84 -22.74 7.72 3.85
CA ASN A 84 -23.08 8.66 2.79
C ASN A 84 -23.27 7.99 1.41
N GLY A 85 -23.38 6.67 1.39
CA GLY A 85 -23.57 5.88 0.17
C GLY A 85 -22.30 5.20 -0.32
N PRO A 86 -22.36 4.53 -1.48
CA PRO A 86 -21.25 3.80 -2.06
C PRO A 86 -20.03 4.69 -2.34
N ILE A 87 -18.84 4.14 -2.13
CA ILE A 87 -17.56 4.81 -2.34
C ILE A 87 -16.77 4.03 -3.39
N ALA A 88 -16.01 4.75 -4.20
CA ALA A 88 -14.99 4.17 -5.05
C ALA A 88 -13.66 4.87 -4.84
N PHE A 89 -12.60 4.08 -4.68
CA PHE A 89 -11.21 4.52 -4.65
C PHE A 89 -10.56 4.14 -5.97
N GLU A 90 -9.89 5.07 -6.62
CA GLU A 90 -9.24 4.82 -7.90
C GLU A 90 -7.87 5.49 -7.93
N ALA A 91 -6.88 4.77 -8.42
CA ALA A 91 -5.52 5.27 -8.60
C ALA A 91 -4.88 4.65 -9.84
N GLN A 92 -4.04 5.44 -10.52
CA GLN A 92 -3.10 4.93 -11.51
C GLN A 92 -1.75 4.70 -10.85
N VAL A 93 -1.28 3.45 -10.87
CA VAL A 93 -0.07 3.03 -10.15
C VAL A 93 0.81 2.20 -11.06
N ARG A 94 2.14 2.35 -10.89
CA ARG A 94 3.16 1.46 -11.45
C ARG A 94 4.36 1.34 -10.53
N TYR A 95 5.14 0.30 -10.67
CA TYR A 95 6.51 0.27 -10.18
C TYR A 95 7.42 1.10 -11.10
N ALA A 96 8.37 1.82 -10.51
CA ALA A 96 9.36 2.55 -11.31
C ALA A 96 10.51 1.65 -11.78
N GLN A 97 10.79 0.56 -11.07
CA GLN A 97 11.90 -0.36 -11.31
C GLN A 97 11.45 -1.80 -11.08
N SER A 98 12.04 -2.74 -11.84
CA SER A 98 11.79 -4.18 -11.71
C SER A 98 12.68 -4.79 -10.61
N GLN A 99 12.49 -4.39 -9.37
CA GLN A 99 13.17 -4.95 -8.21
C GLN A 99 12.29 -5.99 -7.51
N ARG A 100 12.80 -7.21 -7.31
CA ARG A 100 12.11 -8.25 -6.53
C ARG A 100 12.20 -7.99 -5.03
N GLY A 101 11.30 -8.61 -4.26
CA GLY A 101 11.30 -8.55 -2.80
C GLY A 101 10.65 -7.30 -2.22
N ILE A 102 9.79 -6.65 -2.99
CA ILE A 102 9.08 -5.41 -2.61
C ILE A 102 7.58 -5.62 -2.74
N ILE A 103 6.83 -5.07 -1.80
CA ILE A 103 5.36 -4.97 -1.85
C ILE A 103 5.00 -3.49 -1.92
N GLY A 104 4.11 -3.15 -2.86
CA GLY A 104 3.46 -1.84 -2.93
C GLY A 104 1.97 -1.99 -2.69
N GLY A 105 1.41 -1.27 -1.73
CA GLY A 105 0.01 -1.32 -1.36
C GLY A 105 -0.78 -0.10 -1.84
N PHE A 106 -1.98 -0.33 -2.36
CA PHE A 106 -3.07 0.63 -2.53
C PHE A 106 -4.29 0.05 -1.86
N PHE A 107 -4.66 0.57 -0.69
CA PHE A 107 -5.64 -0.09 0.18
C PHE A 107 -6.39 0.88 1.08
N THR A 108 -7.42 0.37 1.74
CA THR A 108 -8.13 1.06 2.81
C THR A 108 -7.98 0.30 4.12
N PHE A 109 -7.87 1.01 5.24
CA PHE A 109 -7.64 0.38 6.54
C PHE A 109 -8.37 1.08 7.69
N ALA A 110 -8.86 0.29 8.65
CA ALA A 110 -9.38 0.76 9.93
C ALA A 110 -9.27 -0.26 11.05
N GLY A 111 -8.82 0.17 12.20
CA GLY A 111 -8.92 -0.59 13.44
C GLY A 111 -7.59 -1.08 13.98
N PRO A 112 -7.62 -1.77 15.14
CA PRO A 112 -6.45 -2.47 15.62
C PRO A 112 -6.22 -3.74 14.78
N LYS A 113 -4.96 -4.21 14.70
CA LYS A 113 -4.54 -5.35 13.87
C LYS A 113 -5.30 -6.66 14.13
N ASP A 114 -5.90 -6.83 15.30
CA ASP A 114 -6.59 -8.07 15.68
C ASP A 114 -8.06 -8.11 15.23
N THR A 115 -8.63 -6.96 14.88
CA THR A 115 -10.03 -6.82 14.45
C THR A 115 -10.16 -5.69 13.43
N HIS A 116 -9.31 -5.69 12.39
CA HIS A 116 -9.32 -4.61 11.40
C HIS A 116 -10.26 -4.88 10.23
N ASP A 117 -10.62 -3.82 9.56
CA ASP A 117 -11.26 -3.81 8.25
C ASP A 117 -10.25 -3.30 7.22
N GLU A 118 -10.09 -4.02 6.09
CA GLU A 118 -9.13 -3.67 5.05
C GLU A 118 -9.58 -4.17 3.68
N ILE A 119 -9.27 -3.42 2.63
CA ILE A 119 -9.54 -3.79 1.23
C ILE A 119 -8.33 -3.39 0.40
N ASP A 120 -7.68 -4.37 -0.24
CA ASP A 120 -6.35 -4.20 -0.80
C ASP A 120 -6.24 -4.46 -2.30
N PHE A 121 -5.35 -3.70 -2.92
CA PHE A 121 -4.49 -4.12 -4.01
C PHE A 121 -3.05 -4.14 -3.52
N GLU A 122 -2.36 -5.26 -3.72
CA GLU A 122 -0.98 -5.47 -3.33
C GLU A 122 -0.16 -5.92 -4.55
N ALA A 123 0.75 -5.06 -4.96
CA ALA A 123 1.69 -5.34 -6.04
C ALA A 123 2.92 -6.05 -5.47
N MET A 124 3.02 -7.35 -5.69
CA MET A 124 4.13 -8.18 -5.22
C MET A 124 5.19 -8.29 -6.30
N SER A 125 6.34 -7.68 -6.09
CA SER A 125 7.37 -7.55 -7.11
C SER A 125 8.14 -8.85 -7.45
N ASN A 126 7.84 -9.96 -6.79
CA ASN A 126 8.31 -11.28 -7.21
C ASN A 126 7.62 -11.78 -8.49
N ASN A 127 6.45 -11.25 -8.82
CA ASN A 127 5.74 -11.53 -10.06
C ASN A 127 5.13 -10.27 -10.69
N PHE A 128 5.84 -9.67 -11.64
CA PHE A 128 5.43 -8.45 -12.34
C PHE A 128 4.20 -8.59 -13.24
N SER A 129 3.73 -9.82 -13.48
CA SER A 129 2.58 -10.08 -14.35
C SER A 129 1.27 -10.24 -13.59
N GLN A 130 1.24 -9.99 -12.28
CA GLN A 130 0.07 -10.17 -11.44
C GLN A 130 -0.12 -9.02 -10.44
N MET A 131 -1.38 -8.81 -10.06
CA MET A 131 -1.80 -7.96 -8.93
C MET A 131 -2.59 -8.81 -7.96
N GLN A 132 -2.23 -8.75 -6.67
CA GLN A 132 -2.98 -9.40 -5.61
C GLN A 132 -4.07 -8.46 -5.10
N THR A 133 -5.23 -9.02 -4.78
CA THR A 133 -6.28 -8.38 -3.98
C THR A 133 -6.41 -9.09 -2.65
N ASN A 134 -6.72 -8.36 -1.61
CA ASN A 134 -6.97 -8.95 -0.30
C ASN A 134 -8.13 -8.25 0.40
N ILE A 135 -8.67 -8.84 1.46
CA ILE A 135 -9.75 -8.27 2.24
C ILE A 135 -9.73 -8.84 3.65
N TYR A 136 -10.06 -7.98 4.62
CA TYR A 136 -10.33 -8.31 6.00
C TYR A 136 -11.62 -7.62 6.47
N CYS A 137 -12.43 -8.33 7.22
CA CYS A 137 -13.70 -7.82 7.76
C CYS A 137 -13.80 -8.17 9.23
N ASN A 138 -13.32 -7.28 10.10
CA ASN A 138 -13.21 -7.48 11.55
C ASN A 138 -12.36 -8.72 11.91
N GLU A 139 -11.24 -8.90 11.23
CA GLU A 139 -10.37 -10.07 11.29
C GLU A 139 -8.93 -9.67 11.69
N PRO A 140 -8.13 -10.60 12.25
CA PRO A 140 -6.70 -10.37 12.50
C PRO A 140 -5.89 -10.40 11.19
N LEU A 141 -4.68 -9.82 11.21
CA LEU A 141 -3.81 -9.69 10.03
C LEU A 141 -3.40 -11.01 9.37
N ASP A 142 -3.34 -12.10 10.11
CA ASP A 142 -2.98 -13.43 9.60
C ASP A 142 -4.17 -14.19 8.98
N ASN A 143 -5.36 -13.61 8.98
CA ASN A 143 -6.58 -14.19 8.41
C ASN A 143 -7.00 -13.54 7.08
N GLY A 144 -6.06 -13.10 6.27
CA GLY A 144 -6.33 -12.51 4.96
C GLY A 144 -6.89 -13.51 3.95
N HIS A 145 -7.56 -12.96 2.92
CA HIS A 145 -8.19 -13.70 1.82
C HIS A 145 -7.58 -13.29 0.47
N PRO A 146 -6.26 -13.50 0.25
CA PRO A 146 -5.56 -13.03 -0.94
C PRO A 146 -5.93 -13.83 -2.20
N ILE A 147 -6.11 -13.12 -3.31
CA ILE A 147 -6.29 -13.71 -4.64
C ILE A 147 -5.48 -12.89 -5.65
N SER A 148 -4.63 -13.55 -6.44
CA SER A 148 -3.84 -12.91 -7.49
C SER A 148 -4.52 -13.00 -8.84
N TYR A 149 -4.45 -11.91 -9.61
CA TYR A 149 -5.04 -11.78 -10.95
C TYR A 149 -3.98 -11.39 -11.97
N PRO A 150 -4.00 -11.99 -13.18
CA PRO A 150 -3.06 -11.62 -14.24
C PRO A 150 -3.32 -10.20 -14.73
N LEU A 151 -2.23 -9.50 -15.03
CA LEU A 151 -2.24 -8.19 -15.67
C LEU A 151 -2.08 -8.30 -17.18
N THR A 152 -2.60 -7.32 -17.91
CA THR A 152 -2.46 -7.22 -19.38
C THR A 152 -1.08 -6.72 -19.81
N SER A 153 -0.37 -6.01 -18.92
CA SER A 153 1.01 -5.58 -19.04
C SER A 153 1.70 -5.67 -17.68
N PRO A 154 3.05 -5.65 -17.61
CA PRO A 154 3.75 -5.77 -16.33
C PRO A 154 3.50 -4.59 -15.38
N LEU A 155 3.74 -4.81 -14.07
CA LEU A 155 3.59 -3.80 -13.00
C LEU A 155 4.40 -2.51 -13.20
N ASP A 156 5.41 -2.50 -14.07
CA ASP A 156 6.19 -1.30 -14.43
C ASP A 156 5.46 -0.39 -15.44
N GLN A 157 4.32 -0.82 -15.96
CA GLN A 157 3.40 -0.01 -16.73
C GLN A 157 2.27 0.51 -15.84
N PHE A 158 1.73 1.69 -16.16
CA PHE A 158 0.58 2.22 -15.42
C PHE A 158 -0.66 1.37 -15.66
N HIS A 159 -1.28 0.95 -14.57
CA HIS A 159 -2.60 0.36 -14.53
C HIS A 159 -3.54 1.22 -13.69
N THR A 160 -4.80 1.21 -14.02
CA THR A 160 -5.86 1.82 -13.21
C THR A 160 -6.44 0.76 -12.28
N TYR A 161 -6.22 0.94 -10.97
CA TYR A 161 -6.79 0.10 -9.93
C TYR A 161 -7.96 0.81 -9.29
N ARG A 162 -9.09 0.11 -9.14
CA ARG A 162 -10.29 0.66 -8.55
C ARG A 162 -10.93 -0.31 -7.57
N ILE A 163 -11.22 0.17 -6.35
CA ILE A 163 -11.99 -0.51 -5.33
C ILE A 163 -13.38 0.15 -5.29
N GLU A 164 -14.44 -0.60 -5.52
CA GLU A 164 -15.81 -0.15 -5.28
C GLU A 164 -16.32 -0.79 -4.00
N TRP A 165 -16.55 0.04 -2.99
CA TRP A 165 -17.03 -0.37 -1.68
C TRP A 165 -18.46 0.06 -1.49
N ARG A 166 -19.35 -0.92 -1.32
CA ARG A 166 -20.79 -0.78 -1.12
C ARG A 166 -21.22 -1.53 0.14
N SER A 167 -22.43 -1.29 0.64
CA SER A 167 -22.91 -1.93 1.85
C SER A 167 -23.11 -3.45 1.75
N ASN A 168 -23.22 -3.99 0.54
CA ASN A 168 -23.48 -5.41 0.27
C ASN A 168 -22.43 -6.11 -0.58
N GLU A 169 -21.42 -5.38 -1.06
CA GLU A 169 -20.35 -5.96 -1.88
C GLU A 169 -19.11 -5.06 -1.94
N VAL A 170 -17.97 -5.67 -2.18
CA VAL A 170 -16.74 -5.01 -2.62
C VAL A 170 -16.37 -5.54 -3.99
N ARG A 171 -15.99 -4.65 -4.92
CA ARG A 171 -15.47 -5.02 -6.24
C ARG A 171 -14.08 -4.44 -6.44
N TRP A 172 -13.21 -5.23 -7.03
CA TRP A 172 -11.90 -4.79 -7.53
C TRP A 172 -11.91 -4.78 -9.04
N LEU A 173 -11.47 -3.65 -9.61
CA LEU A 173 -11.34 -3.49 -11.05
C LEU A 173 -9.90 -3.14 -11.40
N ILE A 174 -9.39 -3.77 -12.45
CA ILE A 174 -8.09 -3.46 -13.07
C ILE A 174 -8.37 -3.01 -14.50
N ASP A 175 -7.91 -1.82 -14.87
CA ASP A 175 -8.11 -1.22 -16.20
C ASP A 175 -9.59 -1.25 -16.65
N GLY A 176 -10.49 -0.93 -15.71
CA GLY A 176 -11.94 -0.90 -15.94
C GLY A 176 -12.64 -2.24 -15.93
N LYS A 177 -11.91 -3.37 -15.86
CA LYS A 177 -12.48 -4.71 -15.82
C LYS A 177 -12.59 -5.23 -14.38
N THR A 178 -13.78 -5.64 -13.95
CA THR A 178 -13.97 -6.32 -12.66
C THR A 178 -13.22 -7.65 -12.64
N VAL A 179 -12.30 -7.80 -11.68
CA VAL A 179 -11.50 -9.03 -11.47
C VAL A 179 -12.01 -9.82 -10.28
N ARG A 180 -12.52 -9.16 -9.24
CA ARG A 180 -13.05 -9.81 -8.03
C ARG A 180 -14.33 -9.12 -7.57
N THR A 181 -15.26 -9.90 -7.02
CA THR A 181 -16.41 -9.43 -6.24
C THR A 181 -16.49 -10.23 -4.95
N GLU A 182 -16.61 -9.56 -3.82
CA GLU A 182 -16.79 -10.16 -2.50
C GLU A 182 -18.11 -9.68 -1.89
N THR A 183 -18.93 -10.60 -1.41
CA THR A 183 -20.24 -10.30 -0.82
C THR A 183 -20.41 -10.84 0.59
N ALA A 184 -19.55 -11.75 1.02
CA ALA A 184 -19.61 -12.36 2.35
C ALA A 184 -18.83 -11.55 3.40
N ARG A 185 -17.73 -10.88 2.98
CA ARG A 185 -16.83 -10.10 3.82
C ARG A 185 -16.85 -8.65 3.36
N VAL A 186 -17.79 -7.87 3.86
CA VAL A 186 -17.91 -6.46 3.47
C VAL A 186 -17.56 -5.59 4.68
N PRO A 187 -16.39 -4.89 4.66
CA PRO A 187 -16.00 -3.97 5.72
C PRO A 187 -17.04 -2.91 5.99
N THR A 188 -17.17 -2.53 7.26
CA THR A 188 -18.20 -1.56 7.69
C THR A 188 -17.64 -0.38 8.49
N LYS A 189 -16.39 -0.46 8.96
CA LYS A 189 -15.75 0.63 9.70
C LYS A 189 -15.37 1.77 8.76
N PRO A 190 -15.42 3.03 9.22
CA PRO A 190 -14.80 4.12 8.48
C PRO A 190 -13.31 3.87 8.28
N MET A 191 -12.81 3.91 7.03
CA MET A 191 -11.43 3.57 6.67
C MET A 191 -10.68 4.77 6.12
N ALA A 192 -9.38 4.84 6.39
CA ALA A 192 -8.46 5.72 5.67
C ALA A 192 -7.99 5.04 4.37
N LEU A 193 -7.63 5.85 3.37
CA LEU A 193 -6.96 5.40 2.16
C LEU A 193 -5.46 5.43 2.37
N HIS A 194 -4.78 4.36 2.00
CA HIS A 194 -3.35 4.15 2.18
C HIS A 194 -2.64 3.86 0.86
N PHE A 195 -1.41 4.35 0.76
CA PHE A 195 -0.40 3.91 -0.19
C PHE A 195 0.88 3.64 0.57
N ASN A 196 1.48 2.48 0.41
CA ASN A 196 2.76 2.16 1.03
C ASN A 196 3.70 1.40 0.09
N ILE A 197 4.99 1.35 0.48
CA ILE A 197 5.99 0.49 -0.14
C ILE A 197 6.91 -0.06 0.96
N TRP A 198 7.16 -1.36 0.93
CA TRP A 198 7.93 -2.06 1.95
C TRP A 198 8.56 -3.36 1.43
N ALA A 199 9.59 -3.84 2.11
CA ALA A 199 10.20 -5.13 1.87
C ALA A 199 9.72 -6.14 2.94
N PRO A 200 9.06 -7.25 2.56
CA PRO A 200 8.65 -8.29 3.48
C PRO A 200 9.84 -9.12 3.96
N PRO A 201 9.68 -9.95 5.00
CA PRO A 201 10.65 -10.96 5.37
C PRO A 201 11.08 -11.81 4.16
N ALA A 202 12.34 -12.25 4.14
CA ALA A 202 12.90 -12.97 3.00
C ALA A 202 12.23 -14.33 2.74
N ASP A 203 11.68 -14.94 3.77
CA ASP A 203 10.97 -16.22 3.75
C ASP A 203 9.49 -16.11 3.34
N TRP A 204 8.98 -14.89 3.14
CA TRP A 204 7.63 -14.72 2.61
C TRP A 204 7.55 -15.06 1.12
N PRO A 205 6.34 -15.42 0.61
CA PRO A 205 6.17 -15.76 -0.82
C PRO A 205 6.62 -14.65 -1.79
N SER A 206 6.59 -13.39 -1.35
CA SER A 206 7.05 -12.21 -2.10
C SER A 206 8.41 -11.71 -1.65
N GLY A 207 9.05 -12.33 -0.67
CA GLY A 207 10.38 -11.98 -0.17
C GLY A 207 11.49 -12.31 -1.15
N ASP A 208 12.62 -11.63 -1.00
CA ASP A 208 13.85 -11.91 -1.74
C ASP A 208 15.05 -11.70 -0.82
N ASP A 209 15.79 -12.79 -0.57
CA ASP A 209 16.95 -12.76 0.33
C ASP A 209 18.16 -12.03 -0.28
N SER A 210 18.16 -11.78 -1.59
CA SER A 210 19.19 -10.96 -2.24
C SER A 210 19.01 -9.46 -1.97
N LEU A 211 17.78 -9.02 -1.65
CA LEU A 211 17.51 -7.63 -1.27
C LEU A 211 17.93 -7.40 0.19
N LYS A 212 18.99 -6.63 0.41
CA LYS A 212 19.56 -6.36 1.74
C LYS A 212 19.50 -4.87 2.09
N PRO A 213 19.26 -4.53 3.36
CA PRO A 213 19.58 -3.20 3.87
C PRO A 213 21.07 -2.91 3.72
N ASN A 214 21.44 -1.66 3.57
CA ASN A 214 22.84 -1.24 3.42
C ASN A 214 23.20 -0.06 4.34
N SER A 215 24.50 0.21 4.48
CA SER A 215 25.03 1.26 5.35
C SER A 215 25.32 2.58 4.60
N VAL A 216 25.04 2.65 3.29
CA VAL A 216 25.41 3.80 2.44
C VAL A 216 24.19 4.36 1.72
N VAL A 217 24.07 5.68 1.71
CA VAL A 217 23.02 6.39 0.99
C VAL A 217 23.19 6.20 -0.52
N GLY A 218 22.17 5.66 -1.19
CA GLY A 218 22.12 5.57 -2.65
C GLY A 218 22.72 4.32 -3.29
N GLU A 219 23.11 3.33 -2.50
CA GLU A 219 23.51 2.00 -3.02
C GLU A 219 22.32 1.03 -3.08
N ASN A 220 21.37 1.26 -4.01
CA ASN A 220 20.36 0.27 -4.44
C ASN A 220 19.94 0.55 -5.87
#